data_06dd1c29eb13b34a0f8c9097d8a1eabf
#
_entry.id   06dd1c29eb13b34a0f8c9097d8a1eabf
#
_cell.length_a   1.000
_cell.length_b   1.000
_cell.length_c   1.000
_cell.angle_alpha   90.00
_cell.angle_beta   90.00
_cell.angle_gamma   90.00
#
_symmetry.space_group_name_H-M   'P 1'
#
loop_
_entity.id
_entity.type
_entity.pdbx_description
1 polymer ?
#
loop_
_entity_poly.entity_id
_entity_poly.type
_entity_poly.pdbx_seq_one_letter_code
_entity_poly.pdbx_strand_id
1 'polypeptide(L)'
;MGRVSIQSMRMTAPPAPVRAPGADVAESAAPSEAGPASDGAPAPIGGPAPGAGAASEGGPAFDDDGPAREGVKRILLAAPRGYCAGVDRAVDAVEQALAHYGAPIYVRKEIVHNKYVVEALSRRGAIFVSETDEVPEGARVVFSAHGVSPAVHQEAAARRLATIDATCPLVTKVHKQAIRFAKDDYDIILVGHTGHEEVEGTRGEAPERIQVVNGPHEVDRVQVRDPEKVVWISQTTLSVDETLETVRLLRQRFPHLADPPGDDICYATQNRQGAVKAIAPRVDVMIVVGSGNSSNSVRLKEVALEAGAPAAHRVDCAGEIDPAWVDGATTVGLTSGASVPEILVREVVERLGGLGFGEVEQVRTATEKITFALPKNLRADLKAGGTAPAHGRRREPGADHTC
;
A
#
# COMPACT_ATOMS: atom_id res chain seq x y z
N MET A 1 18.02 64.76 -8.51
CA MET A 1 19.47 64.85 -8.90
C MET A 1 20.23 63.89 -8.03
N GLY A 2 20.95 62.92 -8.61
CA GLY A 2 21.75 61.96 -7.84
C GLY A 2 21.78 60.59 -8.61
N ARG A 3 22.60 60.52 -9.68
CA ARG A 3 22.93 59.27 -10.37
C ARG A 3 23.89 58.46 -9.52
N VAL A 4 23.63 57.21 -9.25
CA VAL A 4 24.57 56.24 -8.69
C VAL A 4 24.97 55.24 -9.81
N SER A 5 26.28 55.22 -10.05
CA SER A 5 27.00 54.43 -11.07
C SER A 5 27.00 52.94 -10.73
N ILE A 6 26.72 52.11 -11.73
CA ILE A 6 26.88 50.65 -11.65
C ILE A 6 28.32 50.33 -12.05
N GLN A 7 29.08 49.78 -11.06
CA GLN A 7 30.43 49.29 -11.28
C GLN A 7 30.43 47.80 -11.54
N SER A 8 30.88 47.45 -12.74
CA SER A 8 31.04 46.10 -13.28
C SER A 8 32.03 45.28 -12.45
N MET A 9 31.58 44.18 -11.87
CA MET A 9 32.44 43.15 -11.27
C MET A 9 32.68 42.02 -12.27
N ARG A 10 33.93 41.87 -12.65
CA ARG A 10 34.42 40.78 -13.53
C ARG A 10 34.41 39.48 -12.74
N MET A 11 33.73 38.47 -13.27
CA MET A 11 33.81 37.09 -12.84
C MET A 11 35.12 36.45 -13.28
N THR A 12 35.91 35.93 -12.34
CA THR A 12 37.07 35.07 -12.60
C THR A 12 36.65 33.62 -12.65
N ALA A 13 37.11 32.89 -13.65
CA ALA A 13 36.83 31.46 -13.84
C ALA A 13 37.58 30.59 -12.81
N PRO A 14 37.01 29.41 -12.41
CA PRO A 14 37.67 28.48 -11.50
C PRO A 14 38.79 27.69 -12.21
N PRO A 15 39.80 27.22 -11.45
CA PRO A 15 40.94 26.47 -12.01
C PRO A 15 40.57 25.00 -12.32
N ALA A 16 41.28 24.43 -13.30
CA ALA A 16 41.13 23.06 -13.79
C ALA A 16 41.63 22.02 -12.75
N PRO A 17 41.11 20.77 -12.79
CA PRO A 17 41.48 19.72 -11.83
C PRO A 17 42.86 19.15 -12.13
N VAL A 18 43.61 18.90 -11.04
CA VAL A 18 44.93 18.27 -11.01
C VAL A 18 44.81 16.77 -11.17
N ARG A 19 45.57 16.21 -12.08
CA ARG A 19 45.71 14.76 -12.36
C ARG A 19 46.62 14.13 -11.30
N ALA A 20 46.20 13.05 -10.66
CA ALA A 20 47.05 12.21 -9.82
C ALA A 20 47.77 11.12 -10.64
N PRO A 21 49.00 10.71 -10.25
CA PRO A 21 49.82 9.80 -11.01
C PRO A 21 49.46 8.32 -10.82
N GLY A 22 49.74 7.53 -11.84
CA GLY A 22 49.43 6.14 -11.98
C GLY A 22 50.23 5.20 -11.04
N ALA A 23 49.67 4.00 -10.85
CA ALA A 23 50.38 2.85 -10.36
C ALA A 23 50.18 1.67 -11.33
N ASP A 24 51.29 1.05 -11.65
CA ASP A 24 51.50 0.07 -12.70
C ASP A 24 50.89 -1.30 -12.44
N VAL A 25 50.63 -1.93 -13.54
CA VAL A 25 50.30 -3.29 -13.94
C VAL A 25 51.05 -4.40 -13.21
N ALA A 26 50.35 -5.49 -12.92
CA ALA A 26 50.92 -6.83 -12.97
C ALA A 26 49.94 -7.81 -13.63
N GLU A 27 50.33 -8.21 -14.82
CA GLU A 27 49.76 -9.25 -15.66
C GLU A 27 50.23 -10.63 -15.12
N SER A 28 49.31 -11.59 -14.97
CA SER A 28 49.66 -13.00 -14.77
C SER A 28 48.57 -13.92 -15.33
N ALA A 29 48.87 -14.43 -16.52
CA ALA A 29 48.67 -15.76 -17.07
C ALA A 29 47.44 -16.62 -16.68
N ALA A 30 46.70 -16.98 -17.73
CA ALA A 30 45.85 -18.17 -17.81
C ALA A 30 46.69 -19.49 -17.88
N PRO A 31 46.05 -20.64 -17.60
CA PRO A 31 45.94 -21.63 -18.66
C PRO A 31 44.59 -22.35 -18.78
N SER A 32 44.17 -22.53 -20.03
CA SER A 32 43.82 -23.74 -20.81
C SER A 32 42.64 -24.63 -20.38
N GLU A 33 41.67 -24.64 -21.28
CA GLU A 33 41.01 -25.78 -21.95
C GLU A 33 40.41 -26.93 -21.14
N ALA A 34 39.09 -27.05 -21.22
CA ALA A 34 38.39 -28.30 -21.54
C ALA A 34 36.97 -27.95 -22.07
N GLY A 35 36.70 -28.30 -23.31
CA GLY A 35 35.37 -28.26 -23.94
C GLY A 35 34.59 -29.54 -23.67
N PRO A 36 33.53 -29.86 -24.47
CA PRO A 36 32.17 -29.32 -24.31
C PRO A 36 31.17 -30.38 -23.80
N ALA A 37 30.14 -29.98 -23.12
CA ALA A 37 28.98 -30.84 -22.91
C ALA A 37 27.69 -30.06 -23.29
N SER A 38 26.98 -30.74 -24.08
CA SER A 38 25.76 -30.47 -24.85
C SER A 38 24.52 -30.02 -24.07
N ASP A 39 23.74 -29.22 -24.76
CA ASP A 39 22.31 -29.24 -24.91
C ASP A 39 21.38 -29.35 -23.67
N GLY A 40 20.62 -28.28 -23.46
CA GLY A 40 19.44 -28.28 -22.60
C GLY A 40 18.75 -26.92 -22.58
N ALA A 41 18.19 -26.49 -23.71
CA ALA A 41 17.27 -25.35 -23.72
C ALA A 41 15.99 -25.73 -22.96
N PRO A 42 15.51 -24.92 -21.99
CA PRO A 42 14.18 -25.12 -21.45
C PRO A 42 13.14 -24.66 -22.46
N ALA A 43 12.17 -25.54 -22.70
CA ALA A 43 11.02 -25.30 -23.56
C ALA A 43 10.19 -24.10 -23.10
N PRO A 44 9.54 -23.38 -24.03
CA PRO A 44 8.61 -22.30 -23.69
C PRO A 44 7.35 -22.88 -23.05
N ILE A 45 6.99 -22.34 -21.88
CA ILE A 45 5.72 -22.65 -21.23
C ILE A 45 4.63 -21.97 -22.05
N GLY A 46 3.90 -22.78 -22.85
CA GLY A 46 2.77 -22.34 -23.65
C GLY A 46 1.63 -21.87 -22.77
N GLY A 47 1.13 -20.67 -23.06
CA GLY A 47 -0.14 -20.19 -22.55
C GLY A 47 -1.28 -21.00 -23.14
N PRO A 48 -2.41 -21.19 -22.44
CA PRO A 48 -3.55 -21.90 -22.97
C PRO A 48 -4.30 -21.08 -24.04
N ALA A 49 -4.52 -21.72 -25.20
CA ALA A 49 -5.39 -21.21 -26.25
C ALA A 49 -6.86 -21.20 -25.77
N PRO A 50 -7.72 -20.34 -26.35
CA PRO A 50 -9.15 -20.36 -26.05
C PRO A 50 -9.84 -21.55 -26.71
N GLY A 51 -10.16 -22.53 -25.91
CA GLY A 51 -10.98 -23.69 -26.32
C GLY A 51 -12.39 -23.54 -25.79
N ALA A 52 -13.35 -23.67 -26.71
CA ALA A 52 -14.78 -23.66 -26.45
C ALA A 52 -15.25 -24.85 -25.59
N GLY A 53 -16.16 -24.56 -24.65
CA GLY A 53 -17.24 -25.43 -24.22
C GLY A 53 -16.88 -26.72 -23.50
N ALA A 54 -16.97 -26.68 -22.16
CA ALA A 54 -17.55 -27.80 -21.41
C ALA A 54 -18.01 -27.30 -20.05
N ALA A 55 -19.28 -27.44 -19.76
CA ALA A 55 -19.82 -27.27 -18.41
C ALA A 55 -19.09 -28.24 -17.47
N SER A 56 -18.47 -27.75 -16.44
CA SER A 56 -18.03 -28.54 -15.29
C SER A 56 -18.72 -28.03 -14.05
N GLU A 57 -19.52 -28.86 -13.51
CA GLU A 57 -20.19 -28.84 -12.22
C GLU A 57 -19.18 -28.65 -11.08
N GLY A 58 -19.60 -27.93 -10.02
CA GLY A 58 -18.96 -28.01 -8.72
C GLY A 58 -18.20 -26.77 -8.27
N GLY A 59 -18.84 -25.57 -8.29
CA GLY A 59 -18.53 -24.54 -7.32
C GLY A 59 -19.04 -25.00 -5.93
N PRO A 60 -18.39 -24.60 -4.80
CA PRO A 60 -18.93 -24.95 -3.51
C PRO A 60 -20.36 -24.43 -3.40
N ALA A 61 -21.30 -25.36 -3.19
CA ALA A 61 -22.69 -25.06 -2.92
C ALA A 61 -22.72 -24.15 -1.66
N PHE A 62 -23.17 -22.92 -1.84
CA PHE A 62 -23.60 -22.09 -0.73
C PHE A 62 -24.99 -22.62 -0.34
N ASP A 63 -25.02 -23.57 0.60
CA ASP A 63 -26.23 -23.88 1.32
C ASP A 63 -26.58 -22.67 2.17
N ASP A 64 -27.63 -22.06 1.86
CA ASP A 64 -28.74 -21.60 2.67
C ASP A 64 -29.41 -20.35 2.11
N ASP A 65 -30.30 -20.55 1.13
CA ASP A 65 -31.47 -19.71 0.94
C ASP A 65 -32.58 -20.19 1.89
N GLY A 66 -32.31 -20.15 3.16
CA GLY A 66 -33.37 -20.16 4.15
C GLY A 66 -34.22 -18.90 3.96
N PRO A 67 -35.58 -18.99 3.94
CA PRO A 67 -36.40 -17.81 3.73
C PRO A 67 -36.02 -16.74 4.75
N ALA A 68 -35.63 -15.55 4.25
CA ALA A 68 -35.39 -14.40 5.08
C ALA A 68 -36.59 -14.25 6.05
N ARG A 69 -36.32 -14.30 7.35
CA ARG A 69 -37.37 -14.08 8.35
C ARG A 69 -37.89 -12.66 8.14
N GLU A 70 -39.12 -12.54 7.65
CA GLU A 70 -39.75 -11.23 7.43
C GLU A 70 -39.66 -10.38 8.69
N GLY A 71 -39.04 -9.20 8.57
CA GLY A 71 -38.97 -8.20 9.63
C GLY A 71 -37.70 -8.17 10.48
N VAL A 72 -36.72 -9.08 10.31
CA VAL A 72 -35.47 -9.01 11.06
C VAL A 72 -34.41 -8.23 10.29
N LYS A 73 -33.98 -7.11 10.90
CA LYS A 73 -32.87 -6.31 10.36
C LYS A 73 -31.54 -7.01 10.61
N ARG A 74 -30.69 -7.13 9.57
CA ARG A 74 -29.41 -7.86 9.64
C ARG A 74 -28.23 -7.06 9.11
N ILE A 75 -27.03 -7.47 9.55
CA ILE A 75 -25.74 -6.97 9.08
C ILE A 75 -25.05 -8.10 8.29
N LEU A 76 -24.72 -7.86 7.02
CA LEU A 76 -23.80 -8.71 6.26
C LEU A 76 -22.37 -8.20 6.46
N LEU A 77 -21.58 -8.94 7.24
CA LEU A 77 -20.23 -8.56 7.60
C LEU A 77 -19.22 -9.20 6.66
N ALA A 78 -18.62 -8.41 5.77
CA ALA A 78 -17.64 -8.87 4.79
C ALA A 78 -16.36 -9.42 5.46
N ALA A 79 -15.81 -10.51 4.92
CA ALA A 79 -14.52 -11.06 5.35
C ALA A 79 -13.73 -11.57 4.12
N PRO A 80 -12.40 -11.27 4.01
CA PRO A 80 -11.60 -10.57 5.03
C PRO A 80 -11.87 -9.06 5.09
N ARG A 81 -11.56 -8.47 6.21
CA ARG A 81 -11.64 -7.03 6.51
C ARG A 81 -10.57 -6.66 7.54
N GLY A 82 -10.42 -5.38 7.83
CA GLY A 82 -9.51 -4.90 8.87
C GLY A 82 -8.03 -5.10 8.52
N TYR A 83 -7.17 -5.11 9.51
CA TYR A 83 -5.72 -5.15 9.34
C TYR A 83 -5.24 -6.23 8.37
N CYS A 84 -4.39 -5.81 7.42
CA CYS A 84 -3.60 -6.72 6.61
C CYS A 84 -2.21 -6.96 7.25
N ALA A 85 -1.49 -7.97 6.78
CA ALA A 85 -0.16 -8.30 7.31
C ALA A 85 0.87 -7.13 7.21
N GLY A 86 0.75 -6.27 6.19
CA GLY A 86 1.60 -5.09 6.05
C GLY A 86 1.34 -4.04 7.12
N VAL A 87 0.07 -3.78 7.40
CA VAL A 87 -0.38 -2.87 8.46
C VAL A 87 -0.02 -3.42 9.85
N ASP A 88 -0.30 -4.69 10.11
CA ASP A 88 0.10 -5.36 11.36
C ASP A 88 1.59 -5.15 11.64
N ARG A 89 2.43 -5.45 10.66
CA ARG A 89 3.89 -5.29 10.76
C ARG A 89 4.29 -3.86 11.07
N ALA A 90 3.66 -2.87 10.42
CA ALA A 90 4.02 -1.47 10.58
C ALA A 90 3.63 -0.92 11.96
N VAL A 91 2.43 -1.22 12.42
CA VAL A 91 1.96 -0.81 13.75
C VAL A 91 2.77 -1.52 14.84
N ASP A 92 3.01 -2.84 14.71
CA ASP A 92 3.88 -3.59 15.61
C ASP A 92 5.29 -3.01 15.69
N ALA A 93 5.85 -2.53 14.57
CA ALA A 93 7.18 -1.93 14.55
C ALA A 93 7.26 -0.68 15.46
N VAL A 94 6.25 0.19 15.43
CA VAL A 94 6.20 1.36 16.34
C VAL A 94 5.99 0.93 17.78
N GLU A 95 5.07 0.01 18.03
CA GLU A 95 4.80 -0.50 19.38
C GLU A 95 6.03 -1.14 20.03
N GLN A 96 6.72 -2.00 19.28
CA GLN A 96 7.96 -2.64 19.76
C GLN A 96 9.11 -1.64 19.91
N ALA A 97 9.19 -0.63 19.04
CA ALA A 97 10.18 0.44 19.18
C ALA A 97 9.93 1.25 20.44
N LEU A 98 8.69 1.64 20.74
CA LEU A 98 8.32 2.34 21.99
C LEU A 98 8.63 1.49 23.23
N ALA A 99 8.32 0.19 23.16
CA ALA A 99 8.56 -0.73 24.27
C ALA A 99 10.06 -0.97 24.55
N HIS A 100 10.87 -1.05 23.49
CA HIS A 100 12.29 -1.42 23.60
C HIS A 100 13.20 -0.22 23.85
N TYR A 101 12.97 0.90 23.15
CA TYR A 101 13.83 2.09 23.21
C TYR A 101 13.27 3.18 24.12
N GLY A 102 11.98 3.11 24.48
CA GLY A 102 11.28 4.18 25.19
C GLY A 102 10.81 5.31 24.26
N ALA A 103 9.98 6.18 24.80
CA ALA A 103 9.55 7.40 24.11
C ALA A 103 10.63 8.49 24.21
N PRO A 104 10.72 9.43 23.24
CA PRO A 104 9.89 9.49 22.03
C PRO A 104 10.41 8.60 20.90
N ILE A 105 9.48 8.08 20.10
CA ILE A 105 9.76 7.48 18.79
C ILE A 105 9.11 8.36 17.73
N TYR A 106 9.90 8.89 16.81
CA TYR A 106 9.39 9.70 15.71
C TYR A 106 8.84 8.78 14.60
N VAL A 107 7.78 9.21 13.94
CA VAL A 107 7.17 8.49 12.81
C VAL A 107 6.97 9.50 11.69
N ARG A 108 7.61 9.26 10.53
CA ARG A 108 7.43 10.12 9.36
C ARG A 108 6.10 9.81 8.70
N LYS A 109 5.27 10.85 8.51
CA LYS A 109 3.89 10.77 8.08
C LYS A 109 3.06 9.87 9.02
N GLU A 110 1.90 9.41 8.60
CA GLU A 110 1.12 8.42 9.33
C GLU A 110 1.71 7.03 9.12
N ILE A 111 1.86 6.25 10.19
CA ILE A 111 2.38 4.87 10.07
C ILE A 111 1.50 4.02 9.12
N VAL A 112 0.20 4.24 9.19
CA VAL A 112 -0.86 3.76 8.30
C VAL A 112 -1.98 4.80 8.31
N HIS A 113 -2.75 4.93 7.23
CA HIS A 113 -3.84 5.89 7.13
C HIS A 113 -5.05 5.47 7.98
N ASN A 114 -4.96 5.74 9.29
CA ASN A 114 -6.04 5.52 10.24
C ASN A 114 -5.86 6.43 11.46
N LYS A 115 -6.79 7.36 11.68
CA LYS A 115 -6.72 8.35 12.77
C LYS A 115 -6.62 7.71 14.15
N TYR A 116 -7.44 6.70 14.41
CA TYR A 116 -7.43 5.97 15.69
C TYR A 116 -6.06 5.38 16.00
N VAL A 117 -5.40 4.78 14.99
CA VAL A 117 -4.06 4.19 15.15
C VAL A 117 -3.03 5.27 15.47
N VAL A 118 -3.06 6.38 14.72
CA VAL A 118 -2.16 7.52 14.94
C VAL A 118 -2.33 8.07 16.35
N GLU A 119 -3.56 8.32 16.79
CA GLU A 119 -3.84 8.82 18.14
C GLU A 119 -3.43 7.83 19.24
N ALA A 120 -3.73 6.53 19.06
CA ALA A 120 -3.37 5.51 20.02
C ALA A 120 -1.84 5.40 20.21
N LEU A 121 -1.08 5.49 19.13
CA LEU A 121 0.38 5.50 19.19
C LEU A 121 0.93 6.81 19.77
N SER A 122 0.31 7.96 19.43
CA SER A 122 0.69 9.27 20.00
C SER A 122 0.53 9.30 21.51
N ARG A 123 -0.56 8.76 22.05
CA ARG A 123 -0.76 8.64 23.52
C ARG A 123 0.31 7.78 24.19
N ARG A 124 0.96 6.89 23.46
CA ARG A 124 2.06 6.03 23.95
C ARG A 124 3.45 6.63 23.74
N GLY A 125 3.53 7.85 23.18
CA GLY A 125 4.79 8.59 23.01
C GLY A 125 5.41 8.52 21.62
N ALA A 126 4.66 8.09 20.59
CA ALA A 126 5.04 8.29 19.21
C ALA A 126 4.80 9.76 18.83
N ILE A 127 5.74 10.37 18.10
CA ILE A 127 5.65 11.74 17.60
C ILE A 127 5.60 11.66 16.08
N PHE A 128 4.44 12.01 15.52
CA PHE A 128 4.26 12.02 14.06
C PHE A 128 4.76 13.35 13.50
N VAL A 129 5.62 13.28 12.49
CA VAL A 129 6.23 14.42 11.81
C VAL A 129 5.93 14.35 10.32
N SER A 130 5.90 15.50 9.65
CA SER A 130 5.69 15.53 8.21
C SER A 130 6.93 15.10 7.46
N GLU A 131 8.11 15.61 7.84
CA GLU A 131 9.36 15.33 7.16
C GLU A 131 10.48 15.00 8.14
N THR A 132 11.57 14.45 7.63
CA THR A 132 12.73 14.01 8.44
C THR A 132 13.51 15.16 9.06
N ASP A 133 13.39 16.39 8.53
CA ASP A 133 14.03 17.59 9.06
C ASP A 133 13.43 18.05 10.40
N GLU A 134 12.19 17.68 10.69
CA GLU A 134 11.54 17.92 11.98
C GLU A 134 12.04 16.99 13.11
N VAL A 135 12.72 15.89 12.75
CA VAL A 135 13.25 14.92 13.72
C VAL A 135 14.56 15.44 14.30
N PRO A 136 14.78 15.48 15.62
CA PRO A 136 16.06 15.85 16.22
C PRO A 136 17.19 14.96 15.67
N GLU A 137 18.37 15.58 15.41
CA GLU A 137 19.53 14.88 14.90
C GLU A 137 19.92 13.70 15.79
N GLY A 138 20.22 12.55 15.20
CA GLY A 138 20.55 11.32 15.92
C GLY A 138 19.37 10.60 16.56
N ALA A 139 18.16 11.18 16.53
CA ALA A 139 16.97 10.54 17.09
C ALA A 139 16.49 9.35 16.24
N ARG A 140 15.57 8.57 16.80
CA ARG A 140 15.02 7.38 16.14
C ARG A 140 13.74 7.72 15.38
N VAL A 141 13.68 7.32 14.10
CA VAL A 141 12.53 7.54 13.23
C VAL A 141 12.06 6.24 12.58
N VAL A 142 10.75 6.05 12.51
CA VAL A 142 10.09 4.95 11.79
C VAL A 142 9.55 5.50 10.46
N PHE A 143 9.86 4.82 9.35
CA PHE A 143 9.22 5.06 8.07
C PHE A 143 7.95 4.24 7.95
N SER A 144 6.91 4.81 7.35
CA SER A 144 5.57 4.25 7.28
C SER A 144 5.48 2.98 6.39
N ALA A 145 4.33 2.31 6.48
CA ALA A 145 4.02 1.15 5.62
C ALA A 145 4.04 1.48 4.12
N HIS A 146 3.82 2.75 3.76
CA HIS A 146 3.71 3.23 2.38
C HIS A 146 5.04 3.29 1.62
N GLY A 147 6.17 3.20 2.34
CA GLY A 147 7.49 3.35 1.76
C GLY A 147 7.93 4.80 1.63
N VAL A 148 9.20 5.00 1.35
CA VAL A 148 9.81 6.32 1.16
C VAL A 148 10.79 6.28 -0.01
N SER A 149 11.01 7.44 -0.64
CA SER A 149 11.99 7.58 -1.72
C SER A 149 13.44 7.45 -1.21
N PRO A 150 14.40 7.14 -2.09
CA PRO A 150 15.82 7.17 -1.75
C PRO A 150 16.30 8.51 -1.17
N ALA A 151 15.70 9.62 -1.60
CA ALA A 151 16.03 10.95 -1.08
C ALA A 151 15.74 11.08 0.42
N VAL A 152 14.62 10.51 0.90
CA VAL A 152 14.29 10.49 2.33
C VAL A 152 15.29 9.65 3.14
N HIS A 153 15.75 8.51 2.60
CA HIS A 153 16.80 7.71 3.21
C HIS A 153 18.13 8.47 3.30
N GLN A 154 18.50 9.20 2.25
CA GLN A 154 19.72 10.01 2.22
C GLN A 154 19.67 11.15 3.22
N GLU A 155 18.55 11.85 3.32
CA GLU A 155 18.33 12.91 4.30
C GLU A 155 18.40 12.37 5.73
N ALA A 156 17.72 11.29 6.03
CA ALA A 156 17.78 10.64 7.34
C ALA A 156 19.23 10.24 7.71
N ALA A 157 20.00 9.70 6.74
CA ALA A 157 21.40 9.34 6.94
C ALA A 157 22.27 10.60 7.19
N ALA A 158 22.07 11.68 6.42
CA ALA A 158 22.78 12.95 6.62
C ALA A 158 22.55 13.54 8.01
N ARG A 159 21.34 13.37 8.56
CA ARG A 159 20.96 13.78 9.92
C ARG A 159 21.28 12.74 10.99
N ARG A 160 21.97 11.65 10.63
CA ARG A 160 22.36 10.55 11.54
C ARG A 160 21.17 9.94 12.28
N LEU A 161 19.97 9.94 11.68
CA LEU A 161 18.79 9.35 12.29
C LEU A 161 18.91 7.81 12.37
N ALA A 162 18.50 7.24 13.51
CA ALA A 162 18.39 5.79 13.66
C ALA A 162 17.07 5.32 13.04
N THR A 163 17.10 4.90 11.78
CA THR A 163 15.89 4.57 11.01
C THR A 163 15.39 3.16 11.27
N ILE A 164 14.08 3.00 11.39
CA ILE A 164 13.36 1.73 11.37
C ILE A 164 12.43 1.76 10.16
N ASP A 165 12.73 0.95 9.15
CA ASP A 165 11.93 0.92 7.92
C ASP A 165 10.78 -0.08 8.05
N ALA A 166 9.56 0.45 8.24
CA ALA A 166 8.34 -0.34 8.33
C ALA A 166 7.61 -0.51 6.99
N THR A 167 8.23 -0.14 5.86
CA THR A 167 7.66 -0.31 4.51
C THR A 167 7.14 -1.73 4.31
N CYS A 168 5.90 -1.84 3.83
CA CYS A 168 5.30 -3.13 3.53
C CYS A 168 6.14 -3.88 2.48
N PRO A 169 6.41 -5.20 2.66
CA PRO A 169 7.17 -5.98 1.67
C PRO A 169 6.55 -5.96 0.26
N LEU A 170 5.23 -5.78 0.15
CA LEU A 170 4.55 -5.68 -1.14
C LEU A 170 4.78 -4.33 -1.83
N VAL A 171 4.88 -3.24 -1.06
CA VAL A 171 5.32 -1.93 -1.56
C VAL A 171 6.80 -1.99 -1.97
N THR A 172 7.65 -2.61 -1.13
CA THR A 172 9.08 -2.84 -1.48
C THR A 172 9.23 -3.62 -2.79
N LYS A 173 8.30 -4.54 -3.11
CA LYS A 173 8.28 -5.26 -4.39
C LYS A 173 8.13 -4.26 -5.56
N VAL A 174 7.18 -3.33 -5.48
CA VAL A 174 6.92 -2.32 -6.51
C VAL A 174 8.12 -1.38 -6.68
N HIS A 175 8.73 -0.92 -5.58
CA HIS A 175 9.98 -0.14 -5.64
C HIS A 175 11.09 -0.87 -6.38
N LYS A 176 11.30 -2.17 -6.08
CA LYS A 176 12.32 -2.99 -6.78
C LYS A 176 12.03 -3.16 -8.26
N GLN A 177 10.75 -3.26 -8.65
CA GLN A 177 10.35 -3.30 -10.05
C GLN A 177 10.68 -1.97 -10.75
N ALA A 178 10.34 -0.83 -10.12
CA ALA A 178 10.68 0.50 -10.64
C ALA A 178 12.18 0.65 -10.89
N ILE A 179 13.02 0.28 -9.89
CA ILE A 179 14.49 0.31 -10.02
C ILE A 179 14.96 -0.58 -11.18
N ARG A 180 14.45 -1.81 -11.27
CA ARG A 180 14.84 -2.76 -12.31
C ARG A 180 14.48 -2.25 -13.70
N PHE A 181 13.24 -1.83 -13.92
CA PHE A 181 12.78 -1.34 -15.22
C PHE A 181 13.49 -0.06 -15.64
N ALA A 182 13.76 0.85 -14.69
CA ALA A 182 14.56 2.04 -14.96
C ALA A 182 15.99 1.69 -15.40
N LYS A 183 16.62 0.68 -14.76
CA LYS A 183 17.96 0.17 -15.15
C LYS A 183 17.96 -0.46 -16.54
N ASP A 184 16.87 -1.13 -16.91
CA ASP A 184 16.69 -1.77 -18.21
C ASP A 184 16.20 -0.76 -19.28
N ASP A 185 16.23 0.54 -18.96
CA ASP A 185 15.92 1.69 -19.83
C ASP A 185 14.45 1.77 -20.30
N TYR A 186 13.51 1.26 -19.50
CA TYR A 186 12.08 1.43 -19.74
C TYR A 186 11.57 2.81 -19.32
N ASP A 187 10.57 3.32 -20.05
CA ASP A 187 9.66 4.32 -19.52
C ASP A 187 8.59 3.61 -18.68
N ILE A 188 8.37 4.11 -17.47
CA ILE A 188 7.54 3.44 -16.46
C ILE A 188 6.28 4.28 -16.26
N ILE A 189 5.12 3.66 -16.47
CA ILE A 189 3.83 4.27 -16.17
C ILE A 189 3.37 3.73 -14.82
N LEU A 190 3.38 4.60 -13.81
CA LEU A 190 2.88 4.27 -12.47
C LEU A 190 1.40 4.65 -12.38
N VAL A 191 0.53 3.66 -12.43
CA VAL A 191 -0.90 3.86 -12.16
C VAL A 191 -1.07 4.07 -10.66
N GLY A 192 -1.56 5.25 -10.25
CA GLY A 192 -1.64 5.61 -8.84
C GLY A 192 -2.10 7.05 -8.61
N HIS A 193 -2.47 7.38 -7.39
CA HIS A 193 -2.94 8.70 -7.03
C HIS A 193 -1.77 9.67 -6.78
N THR A 194 -1.65 10.69 -7.60
CA THR A 194 -0.69 11.77 -7.40
C THR A 194 -0.82 12.36 -5.99
N GLY A 195 0.31 12.52 -5.29
CA GLY A 195 0.35 13.01 -3.92
C GLY A 195 0.14 11.95 -2.84
N HIS A 196 -0.17 10.71 -3.19
CA HIS A 196 -0.17 9.61 -2.23
C HIS A 196 1.26 9.19 -1.88
N GLU A 197 1.55 8.96 -0.59
CA GLU A 197 2.90 8.67 -0.08
C GLU A 197 3.55 7.46 -0.77
N GLU A 198 2.80 6.39 -1.03
CA GLU A 198 3.29 5.20 -1.75
C GLU A 198 3.70 5.54 -3.19
N VAL A 199 2.95 6.41 -3.86
CA VAL A 199 3.24 6.86 -5.23
C VAL A 199 4.47 7.74 -5.25
N GLU A 200 4.59 8.68 -4.32
CA GLU A 200 5.77 9.55 -4.20
C GLU A 200 7.02 8.73 -3.85
N GLY A 201 6.90 7.74 -2.96
CA GLY A 201 7.99 6.81 -2.63
C GLY A 201 8.48 6.04 -3.85
N THR A 202 7.55 5.42 -4.58
CA THR A 202 7.86 4.62 -5.78
C THR A 202 8.42 5.50 -6.91
N ARG A 203 7.79 6.66 -7.17
CA ARG A 203 8.27 7.62 -8.17
C ARG A 203 9.70 8.07 -7.89
N GLY A 204 10.02 8.26 -6.61
CA GLY A 204 11.36 8.68 -6.17
C GLY A 204 12.47 7.68 -6.48
N GLU A 205 12.17 6.42 -6.79
CA GLU A 205 13.17 5.40 -7.19
C GLU A 205 13.78 5.70 -8.57
N ALA A 206 12.99 6.30 -9.48
CA ALA A 206 13.44 6.67 -10.81
C ALA A 206 12.63 7.86 -11.38
N PRO A 207 12.76 9.08 -10.80
CA PRO A 207 11.90 10.21 -11.11
C PRO A 207 11.92 10.64 -12.57
N GLU A 208 13.05 10.42 -13.27
CA GLU A 208 13.23 10.75 -14.69
C GLU A 208 12.59 9.70 -15.64
N ARG A 209 12.14 8.56 -15.10
CA ARG A 209 11.61 7.43 -15.85
C ARG A 209 10.15 7.13 -15.55
N ILE A 210 9.65 7.61 -14.41
CA ILE A 210 8.31 7.30 -13.92
C ILE A 210 7.37 8.47 -14.18
N GLN A 211 6.32 8.20 -14.95
CA GLN A 211 5.17 9.08 -15.09
C GLN A 211 3.98 8.48 -14.35
N VAL A 212 3.35 9.28 -13.49
CA VAL A 212 2.15 8.88 -12.73
C VAL A 212 0.91 9.13 -13.59
N VAL A 213 -0.04 8.19 -13.52
CA VAL A 213 -1.35 8.25 -14.18
C VAL A 213 -2.44 7.92 -13.15
N ASN A 214 -3.34 8.87 -12.91
CA ASN A 214 -4.37 8.73 -11.86
C ASN A 214 -5.53 7.81 -12.26
N GLY A 215 -5.63 7.44 -13.53
CA GLY A 215 -6.69 6.54 -14.01
C GLY A 215 -6.90 6.64 -15.52
N PRO A 216 -8.00 6.06 -16.04
CA PRO A 216 -8.27 5.95 -17.47
C PRO A 216 -8.26 7.31 -18.21
N HIS A 217 -8.73 8.37 -17.55
CA HIS A 217 -8.90 9.70 -18.13
C HIS A 217 -7.59 10.46 -18.39
N GLU A 218 -6.45 9.96 -17.89
CA GLU A 218 -5.13 10.56 -18.10
C GLU A 218 -4.26 9.82 -19.12
N VAL A 219 -4.71 8.65 -19.60
CA VAL A 219 -3.93 7.81 -20.53
C VAL A 219 -3.50 8.56 -21.78
N ASP A 220 -4.36 9.42 -22.32
CA ASP A 220 -4.05 10.21 -23.53
C ASP A 220 -2.93 11.24 -23.32
N ARG A 221 -2.62 11.61 -22.08
CA ARG A 221 -1.58 12.59 -21.73
C ARG A 221 -0.21 11.95 -21.51
N VAL A 222 -0.11 10.64 -21.46
CA VAL A 222 1.15 9.93 -21.25
C VAL A 222 2.14 10.24 -22.36
N GLN A 223 3.37 10.58 -22.01
CA GLN A 223 4.47 10.79 -22.94
C GLN A 223 5.59 9.81 -22.62
N VAL A 224 6.09 9.14 -23.63
CA VAL A 224 7.19 8.18 -23.51
C VAL A 224 8.29 8.52 -24.51
N ARG A 225 9.53 8.19 -24.18
CA ARG A 225 10.70 8.39 -25.04
C ARG A 225 10.75 7.32 -26.15
N ASP A 226 10.45 6.09 -25.79
CA ASP A 226 10.45 4.92 -26.67
C ASP A 226 9.17 4.10 -26.51
N PRO A 227 8.23 4.14 -27.45
CA PRO A 227 6.98 3.37 -27.38
C PRO A 227 7.18 1.84 -27.34
N GLU A 228 8.37 1.36 -27.76
CA GLU A 228 8.71 -0.07 -27.74
C GLU A 228 9.21 -0.54 -26.35
N LYS A 229 9.57 0.41 -25.47
CA LYS A 229 10.11 0.15 -24.13
C LYS A 229 9.29 0.81 -23.02
N VAL A 230 8.04 0.47 -22.98
CA VAL A 230 7.10 0.98 -21.94
C VAL A 230 6.65 -0.16 -21.05
N VAL A 231 6.60 0.08 -19.74
CA VAL A 231 6.07 -0.84 -18.74
C VAL A 231 5.12 -0.11 -17.81
N TRP A 232 4.11 -0.80 -17.33
CA TRP A 232 3.26 -0.27 -16.27
C TRP A 232 3.56 -0.96 -14.93
N ILE A 233 3.39 -0.23 -13.85
CA ILE A 233 3.34 -0.71 -12.46
C ILE A 233 2.20 0.00 -11.76
N SER A 234 1.79 -0.43 -10.57
CA SER A 234 0.69 0.24 -9.87
C SER A 234 0.91 0.41 -8.38
N GLN A 235 0.21 1.39 -7.81
CA GLN A 235 -0.02 1.52 -6.38
C GLN A 235 -0.78 0.28 -5.86
N THR A 236 -0.44 -0.18 -4.65
CA THR A 236 -0.95 -1.46 -4.12
C THR A 236 -2.42 -1.43 -3.68
N THR A 237 -3.05 -0.25 -3.58
CA THR A 237 -4.37 -0.04 -2.96
C THR A 237 -5.44 0.50 -3.91
N LEU A 238 -5.25 0.37 -5.22
CA LEU A 238 -6.20 0.82 -6.24
C LEU A 238 -7.41 -0.11 -6.40
N SER A 239 -8.45 0.38 -7.08
CA SER A 239 -9.49 -0.47 -7.63
C SER A 239 -8.90 -1.41 -8.69
N VAL A 240 -9.20 -2.69 -8.58
CA VAL A 240 -8.76 -3.70 -9.57
C VAL A 240 -9.35 -3.38 -10.94
N ASP A 241 -10.66 -3.10 -10.99
CA ASP A 241 -11.37 -2.89 -12.26
C ASP A 241 -10.90 -1.60 -12.96
N GLU A 242 -10.76 -0.51 -12.21
CA GLU A 242 -10.26 0.77 -12.76
C GLU A 242 -8.80 0.64 -13.25
N THR A 243 -7.96 -0.11 -12.53
CA THR A 243 -6.58 -0.36 -12.95
C THR A 243 -6.55 -1.18 -14.25
N LEU A 244 -7.36 -2.24 -14.34
CA LEU A 244 -7.45 -3.06 -15.56
C LEU A 244 -7.95 -2.23 -16.75
N GLU A 245 -8.92 -1.35 -16.54
CA GLU A 245 -9.39 -0.44 -17.59
C GLU A 245 -8.30 0.54 -18.03
N THR A 246 -7.57 1.12 -17.08
CA THR A 246 -6.41 1.99 -17.38
C THR A 246 -5.36 1.25 -18.20
N VAL A 247 -5.01 0.02 -17.80
CA VAL A 247 -4.03 -0.82 -18.52
C VAL A 247 -4.54 -1.20 -19.91
N ARG A 248 -5.84 -1.49 -20.05
CA ARG A 248 -6.46 -1.77 -21.37
C ARG A 248 -6.28 -0.59 -22.33
N LEU A 249 -6.54 0.63 -21.86
CA LEU A 249 -6.32 1.86 -22.65
C LEU A 249 -4.84 2.11 -22.96
N LEU A 250 -3.96 1.89 -21.98
CA LEU A 250 -2.52 1.98 -22.18
C LEU A 250 -2.03 1.00 -23.26
N ARG A 251 -2.53 -0.24 -23.30
CA ARG A 251 -2.20 -1.22 -24.35
C ARG A 251 -2.70 -0.83 -25.74
N GLN A 252 -3.83 -0.14 -25.82
CA GLN A 252 -4.30 0.40 -27.10
C GLN A 252 -3.35 1.47 -27.64
N ARG A 253 -2.78 2.27 -26.75
CA ARG A 253 -1.85 3.34 -27.10
C ARG A 253 -0.42 2.84 -27.30
N PHE A 254 0.01 1.87 -26.49
CA PHE A 254 1.34 1.27 -26.53
C PHE A 254 1.21 -0.25 -26.73
N PRO A 255 1.17 -0.75 -27.99
CA PRO A 255 0.94 -2.18 -28.26
C PRO A 255 1.98 -3.12 -27.64
N HIS A 256 3.21 -2.62 -27.38
CA HIS A 256 4.30 -3.38 -26.74
C HIS A 256 4.43 -3.11 -25.24
N LEU A 257 3.36 -2.58 -24.59
CA LEU A 257 3.34 -2.35 -23.15
C LEU A 257 3.66 -3.63 -22.37
N ALA A 258 4.77 -3.60 -21.64
CA ALA A 258 5.18 -4.72 -20.80
C ALA A 258 4.38 -4.76 -19.48
N ASP A 259 4.16 -5.98 -19.00
CA ASP A 259 3.51 -6.22 -17.71
C ASP A 259 4.53 -6.35 -16.57
N PRO A 260 4.17 -5.97 -15.33
CA PRO A 260 4.94 -6.33 -14.16
C PRO A 260 4.99 -7.87 -14.00
N PRO A 261 6.02 -8.44 -13.36
CA PRO A 261 6.17 -9.90 -13.20
C PRO A 261 5.14 -10.55 -12.26
N GLY A 262 4.15 -9.83 -11.83
CA GLY A 262 3.03 -10.27 -10.99
C GLY A 262 2.21 -9.10 -10.51
N ASP A 263 1.02 -9.36 -9.96
CA ASP A 263 0.08 -8.34 -9.52
C ASP A 263 0.71 -7.35 -8.53
N ASP A 264 0.59 -6.06 -8.82
CA ASP A 264 1.06 -5.01 -7.93
C ASP A 264 -0.04 -4.59 -6.93
N ILE A 265 -1.32 -4.66 -7.32
CA ILE A 265 -2.41 -4.53 -6.37
C ILE A 265 -2.30 -5.69 -5.37
N CYS A 266 -2.12 -5.37 -4.10
CA CYS A 266 -1.82 -6.37 -3.10
C CYS A 266 -3.01 -7.31 -2.83
N TYR A 267 -2.71 -8.56 -2.43
CA TYR A 267 -3.73 -9.57 -2.11
C TYR A 267 -4.77 -9.05 -1.11
N ALA A 268 -4.37 -8.24 -0.14
CA ALA A 268 -5.26 -7.71 0.87
C ALA A 268 -6.29 -6.74 0.28
N THR A 269 -5.88 -5.91 -0.68
CA THR A 269 -6.78 -5.03 -1.44
C THR A 269 -7.74 -5.86 -2.29
N GLN A 270 -7.22 -6.81 -3.07
CA GLN A 270 -8.04 -7.68 -3.93
C GLN A 270 -9.07 -8.47 -3.12
N ASN A 271 -8.67 -9.08 -2.01
CA ASN A 271 -9.57 -9.86 -1.15
C ASN A 271 -10.69 -9.01 -0.55
N ARG A 272 -10.38 -7.79 -0.08
CA ARG A 272 -11.40 -6.90 0.50
C ARG A 272 -12.37 -6.41 -0.56
N GLN A 273 -11.90 -6.08 -1.75
CA GLN A 273 -12.77 -5.73 -2.88
C GLN A 273 -13.65 -6.93 -3.29
N GLY A 274 -13.10 -8.14 -3.37
CA GLY A 274 -13.87 -9.36 -3.63
C GLY A 274 -14.96 -9.60 -2.56
N ALA A 275 -14.64 -9.38 -1.28
CA ALA A 275 -15.61 -9.50 -0.19
C ALA A 275 -16.74 -8.46 -0.27
N VAL A 276 -16.42 -7.23 -0.64
CA VAL A 276 -17.41 -6.16 -0.88
C VAL A 276 -18.31 -6.52 -2.06
N LYS A 277 -17.73 -6.92 -3.20
CA LYS A 277 -18.50 -7.33 -4.40
C LYS A 277 -19.48 -8.48 -4.12
N ALA A 278 -19.11 -9.41 -3.23
CA ALA A 278 -19.97 -10.53 -2.88
C ALA A 278 -21.22 -10.15 -2.09
N ILE A 279 -21.17 -9.07 -1.29
CA ILE A 279 -22.30 -8.65 -0.46
C ILE A 279 -23.04 -7.41 -0.99
N ALA A 280 -22.40 -6.58 -1.80
CA ALA A 280 -22.96 -5.31 -2.29
C ALA A 280 -24.34 -5.45 -2.96
N PRO A 281 -24.62 -6.48 -3.82
CA PRO A 281 -25.94 -6.64 -4.42
C PRO A 281 -27.04 -7.13 -3.44
N ARG A 282 -26.65 -7.50 -2.21
CA ARG A 282 -27.53 -8.14 -1.21
C ARG A 282 -27.91 -7.17 -0.06
N VAL A 283 -27.49 -5.91 -0.15
CA VAL A 283 -27.66 -4.93 0.94
C VAL A 283 -28.41 -3.70 0.46
N ASP A 284 -29.10 -3.01 1.38
CA ASP A 284 -29.76 -1.74 1.10
C ASP A 284 -28.78 -0.58 1.19
N VAL A 285 -27.79 -0.70 2.08
CA VAL A 285 -26.70 0.28 2.27
C VAL A 285 -25.42 -0.41 2.72
N MET A 286 -24.28 0.07 2.23
CA MET A 286 -22.94 -0.39 2.62
C MET A 286 -22.28 0.64 3.55
N ILE A 287 -21.78 0.19 4.68
CA ILE A 287 -20.92 0.97 5.59
C ILE A 287 -19.48 0.46 5.47
N VAL A 288 -18.57 1.38 5.19
CA VAL A 288 -17.12 1.12 5.10
C VAL A 288 -16.41 1.87 6.22
N VAL A 289 -15.84 1.13 7.16
CA VAL A 289 -15.05 1.73 8.24
C VAL A 289 -13.64 2.02 7.73
N GLY A 290 -13.14 3.24 7.95
CA GLY A 290 -11.79 3.65 7.58
C GLY A 290 -11.65 5.12 7.27
N SER A 291 -10.44 5.65 7.37
CA SER A 291 -10.16 7.08 7.25
C SER A 291 -10.23 7.59 5.80
N GLY A 292 -10.60 8.87 5.64
CA GLY A 292 -10.79 9.50 4.33
C GLY A 292 -9.53 9.64 3.49
N ASN A 293 -8.35 9.65 4.12
CA ASN A 293 -7.06 9.63 3.45
C ASN A 293 -6.53 8.22 3.15
N SER A 294 -7.27 7.16 3.55
CA SER A 294 -6.95 5.78 3.21
C SER A 294 -7.45 5.43 1.82
N SER A 295 -6.56 5.35 0.83
CA SER A 295 -6.90 4.95 -0.55
C SER A 295 -7.72 3.66 -0.57
N ASN A 296 -7.30 2.62 0.16
CA ASN A 296 -8.05 1.36 0.22
C ASN A 296 -9.48 1.55 0.76
N SER A 297 -9.69 2.37 1.80
CA SER A 297 -11.03 2.57 2.39
C SER A 297 -11.95 3.36 1.45
N VAL A 298 -11.41 4.37 0.77
CA VAL A 298 -12.16 5.15 -0.24
C VAL A 298 -12.57 4.24 -1.40
N ARG A 299 -11.64 3.43 -1.92
CA ARG A 299 -11.94 2.49 -3.03
C ARG A 299 -12.98 1.44 -2.66
N LEU A 300 -13.01 0.94 -1.42
CA LEU A 300 -14.05 0.00 -0.99
C LEU A 300 -15.46 0.58 -1.05
N LYS A 301 -15.63 1.88 -0.75
CA LYS A 301 -16.92 2.58 -0.92
C LYS A 301 -17.32 2.63 -2.40
N GLU A 302 -16.40 2.99 -3.28
CA GLU A 302 -16.64 3.08 -4.72
C GLU A 302 -16.96 1.71 -5.32
N VAL A 303 -16.16 0.70 -5.00
CA VAL A 303 -16.40 -0.70 -5.41
C VAL A 303 -17.77 -1.21 -4.93
N ALA A 304 -18.23 -0.79 -3.74
CA ALA A 304 -19.55 -1.18 -3.25
C ALA A 304 -20.68 -0.61 -4.13
N LEU A 305 -20.58 0.65 -4.54
CA LEU A 305 -21.54 1.29 -5.43
C LEU A 305 -21.51 0.67 -6.83
N GLU A 306 -20.30 0.46 -7.39
CA GLU A 306 -20.11 -0.17 -8.69
C GLU A 306 -20.63 -1.61 -8.72
N ALA A 307 -20.51 -2.33 -7.61
CA ALA A 307 -21.01 -3.70 -7.45
C ALA A 307 -22.51 -3.79 -7.14
N GLY A 308 -23.24 -2.67 -7.11
CA GLY A 308 -24.69 -2.64 -7.04
C GLY A 308 -25.29 -2.33 -5.66
N ALA A 309 -24.50 -1.90 -4.68
CA ALA A 309 -25.07 -1.35 -3.45
C ALA A 309 -25.83 -0.05 -3.75
N PRO A 310 -27.09 0.10 -3.35
CA PRO A 310 -27.87 1.31 -3.63
C PRO A 310 -27.29 2.59 -2.99
N ALA A 311 -26.62 2.43 -1.84
CA ALA A 311 -25.91 3.48 -1.13
C ALA A 311 -24.67 2.94 -0.44
N ALA A 312 -23.63 3.76 -0.30
CA ALA A 312 -22.43 3.41 0.44
C ALA A 312 -21.86 4.63 1.18
N HIS A 313 -21.54 4.44 2.45
CA HIS A 313 -20.98 5.48 3.31
C HIS A 313 -19.68 5.00 3.93
N ARG A 314 -18.70 5.91 4.02
CA ARG A 314 -17.44 5.70 4.72
C ARG A 314 -17.52 6.47 6.04
N VAL A 315 -17.08 5.82 7.12
CA VAL A 315 -17.01 6.40 8.45
C VAL A 315 -15.64 6.12 9.08
N ASP A 316 -15.11 7.07 9.83
CA ASP A 316 -13.90 6.84 10.64
C ASP A 316 -14.25 5.99 11.87
N CYS A 317 -15.44 6.17 12.45
CA CYS A 317 -15.92 5.52 13.66
C CYS A 317 -17.44 5.40 13.72
N ALA A 318 -17.97 4.70 14.72
CA ALA A 318 -19.39 4.43 14.89
C ALA A 318 -20.26 5.67 15.09
N GLY A 319 -19.71 6.75 15.67
CA GLY A 319 -20.43 8.00 15.94
C GLY A 319 -20.75 8.80 14.68
N GLU A 320 -20.04 8.58 13.57
CA GLU A 320 -20.31 9.22 12.28
C GLU A 320 -21.51 8.60 11.53
N ILE A 321 -22.09 7.50 12.03
CA ILE A 321 -23.23 6.86 11.39
C ILE A 321 -24.49 7.72 11.63
N ASP A 322 -24.96 8.31 10.54
CA ASP A 322 -26.28 8.99 10.53
C ASP A 322 -27.38 7.92 10.49
N PRO A 323 -28.28 7.89 11.50
CA PRO A 323 -29.41 6.97 11.50
C PRO A 323 -30.28 7.03 10.25
N ALA A 324 -30.35 8.19 9.59
CA ALA A 324 -31.10 8.36 8.35
C ALA A 324 -30.57 7.52 7.17
N TRP A 325 -29.28 7.13 7.19
CA TRP A 325 -28.71 6.26 6.15
C TRP A 325 -29.29 4.85 6.15
N VAL A 326 -29.73 4.39 7.33
CA VAL A 326 -30.24 3.04 7.53
C VAL A 326 -31.75 3.01 7.83
N ASP A 327 -32.40 4.16 7.69
CA ASP A 327 -33.87 4.25 7.84
C ASP A 327 -34.56 3.47 6.70
N GLY A 328 -35.48 2.59 7.05
CA GLY A 328 -36.15 1.70 6.10
C GLY A 328 -35.27 0.53 5.59
N ALA A 329 -33.98 0.50 5.88
CA ALA A 329 -33.12 -0.60 5.49
C ALA A 329 -33.42 -1.89 6.31
N THR A 330 -33.36 -3.02 5.65
CA THR A 330 -33.46 -4.37 6.25
C THR A 330 -32.11 -5.07 6.34
N THR A 331 -31.22 -4.77 5.42
CA THR A 331 -29.89 -5.38 5.35
C THR A 331 -28.82 -4.32 5.17
N VAL A 332 -27.91 -4.22 6.13
CA VAL A 332 -26.72 -3.36 6.07
C VAL A 332 -25.49 -4.20 5.78
N GLY A 333 -24.73 -3.83 4.74
CA GLY A 333 -23.39 -4.37 4.50
C GLY A 333 -22.35 -3.63 5.34
N LEU A 334 -21.44 -4.37 5.96
CA LEU A 334 -20.36 -3.79 6.75
C LEU A 334 -19.01 -4.37 6.34
N THR A 335 -18.06 -3.49 6.07
CA THR A 335 -16.66 -3.83 5.82
C THR A 335 -15.72 -2.80 6.43
N SER A 336 -14.42 -3.04 6.33
CA SER A 336 -13.43 -2.05 6.75
C SER A 336 -12.16 -2.12 5.90
N GLY A 337 -11.47 -0.97 5.82
CA GLY A 337 -10.19 -0.87 5.15
C GLY A 337 -9.08 -1.67 5.82
N ALA A 338 -7.98 -1.89 5.07
CA ALA A 338 -6.83 -2.67 5.49
C ALA A 338 -6.02 -2.03 6.65
N SER A 339 -6.27 -0.77 6.98
CA SER A 339 -5.65 -0.02 8.08
C SER A 339 -6.52 0.10 9.33
N VAL A 340 -7.68 -0.59 9.37
CA VAL A 340 -8.69 -0.45 10.42
C VAL A 340 -8.56 -1.56 11.45
N PRO A 341 -8.38 -1.24 12.75
CA PRO A 341 -8.42 -2.24 13.80
C PRO A 341 -9.85 -2.76 14.01
N GLU A 342 -9.98 -4.04 14.37
CA GLU A 342 -11.28 -4.72 14.51
C GLU A 342 -12.19 -4.10 15.59
N ILE A 343 -11.61 -3.39 16.56
CA ILE A 343 -12.38 -2.68 17.60
C ILE A 343 -13.38 -1.68 16.98
N LEU A 344 -12.94 -0.90 15.96
CA LEU A 344 -13.82 0.07 15.30
C LEU A 344 -14.97 -0.60 14.54
N VAL A 345 -14.73 -1.80 13.97
CA VAL A 345 -15.78 -2.57 13.32
C VAL A 345 -16.80 -3.07 14.35
N ARG A 346 -16.34 -3.56 15.51
CA ARG A 346 -17.23 -3.99 16.60
C ARG A 346 -18.11 -2.85 17.11
N GLU A 347 -17.56 -1.67 17.30
CA GLU A 347 -18.32 -0.49 17.71
C GLU A 347 -19.40 -0.11 16.67
N VAL A 348 -19.09 -0.25 15.37
CA VAL A 348 -20.09 -0.04 14.31
C VAL A 348 -21.17 -1.13 14.36
N VAL A 349 -20.83 -2.39 14.62
CA VAL A 349 -21.82 -3.46 14.83
C VAL A 349 -22.72 -3.15 16.01
N GLU A 350 -22.17 -2.73 17.16
CA GLU A 350 -22.91 -2.34 18.35
C GLU A 350 -23.82 -1.14 18.07
N ARG A 351 -23.33 -0.13 17.35
CA ARG A 351 -24.12 1.05 16.95
C ARG A 351 -25.31 0.66 16.07
N LEU A 352 -25.09 -0.19 15.06
CA LEU A 352 -26.14 -0.71 14.18
C LEU A 352 -27.12 -1.60 14.97
N GLY A 353 -26.64 -2.37 15.94
CA GLY A 353 -27.49 -3.11 16.88
C GLY A 353 -28.46 -2.21 17.64
N GLY A 354 -28.00 -1.05 18.12
CA GLY A 354 -28.81 -0.02 18.74
C GLY A 354 -29.85 0.63 17.78
N LEU A 355 -29.65 0.48 16.45
CA LEU A 355 -30.59 0.92 15.41
C LEU A 355 -31.51 -0.22 14.91
N GLY A 356 -31.46 -1.37 15.59
CA GLY A 356 -32.36 -2.51 15.36
C GLY A 356 -31.79 -3.63 14.48
N PHE A 357 -30.53 -3.57 14.05
CA PHE A 357 -29.88 -4.65 13.28
C PHE A 357 -29.30 -5.69 14.24
N GLY A 358 -30.10 -6.69 14.61
CA GLY A 358 -29.76 -7.66 15.65
C GLY A 358 -29.07 -8.94 15.16
N GLU A 359 -29.17 -9.25 13.87
CA GLU A 359 -28.52 -10.43 13.29
C GLU A 359 -27.24 -10.02 12.56
N VAL A 360 -26.14 -10.77 12.77
CA VAL A 360 -24.86 -10.56 12.10
C VAL A 360 -24.46 -11.84 11.36
N GLU A 361 -24.46 -11.77 10.04
CA GLU A 361 -24.01 -12.86 9.16
C GLU A 361 -22.61 -12.50 8.61
N GLN A 362 -21.59 -13.33 8.86
CA GLN A 362 -20.28 -13.12 8.27
C GLN A 362 -20.16 -13.82 6.91
N VAL A 363 -19.97 -13.05 5.85
CA VAL A 363 -19.74 -13.56 4.49
C VAL A 363 -18.24 -13.57 4.21
N ARG A 364 -17.66 -14.76 4.12
CA ARG A 364 -16.23 -14.96 3.91
C ARG A 364 -15.92 -15.38 2.49
N THR A 365 -15.11 -14.62 1.77
CA THR A 365 -14.68 -14.90 0.39
C THR A 365 -13.25 -15.42 0.28
N ALA A 366 -12.40 -15.10 1.25
CA ALA A 366 -11.01 -15.54 1.27
C ALA A 366 -10.49 -15.73 2.72
N THR A 367 -9.39 -16.47 2.87
CA THR A 367 -8.68 -16.63 4.13
C THR A 367 -7.25 -16.13 3.97
N GLU A 368 -6.86 -15.16 4.76
CA GLU A 368 -5.51 -14.59 4.76
C GLU A 368 -4.65 -15.30 5.81
N LYS A 369 -3.49 -15.85 5.38
CA LYS A 369 -2.53 -16.55 6.26
C LYS A 369 -1.14 -15.91 6.24
N ILE A 370 -0.98 -14.84 5.45
CA ILE A 370 0.30 -14.15 5.29
C ILE A 370 0.63 -13.36 6.54
N THR A 371 1.86 -13.48 7.01
CA THR A 371 2.44 -12.66 8.07
C THR A 371 3.80 -12.12 7.63
N PHE A 372 4.19 -10.95 8.08
CA PHE A 372 5.48 -10.36 7.79
C PHE A 372 6.29 -10.17 9.07
N ALA A 373 7.58 -10.52 9.00
CA ALA A 373 8.49 -10.29 10.10
C ALA A 373 8.73 -8.79 10.32
N LEU A 374 8.97 -8.37 11.55
CA LEU A 374 9.40 -7.03 11.93
C LEU A 374 10.60 -6.55 11.10
N PRO A 375 10.82 -5.21 10.97
CA PRO A 375 12.01 -4.65 10.35
C PRO A 375 13.29 -5.31 10.88
N LYS A 376 14.24 -5.57 9.97
CA LYS A 376 15.42 -6.41 10.26
C LYS A 376 16.26 -5.87 11.41
N ASN A 377 16.52 -4.56 11.43
CA ASN A 377 17.28 -3.89 12.47
C ASN A 377 16.56 -3.97 13.83
N LEU A 378 15.29 -3.58 13.91
CA LEU A 378 14.50 -3.67 15.13
C LEU A 378 14.48 -5.10 15.69
N ARG A 379 14.28 -6.10 14.83
CA ARG A 379 14.30 -7.51 15.24
C ARG A 379 15.66 -7.96 15.78
N ALA A 380 16.77 -7.44 15.22
CA ALA A 380 18.11 -7.70 15.72
C ALA A 380 18.31 -7.11 17.11
N ASP A 381 17.87 -5.87 17.32
CA ASP A 381 18.00 -5.16 18.60
C ASP A 381 17.14 -5.82 19.70
N LEU A 382 15.90 -6.20 19.37
CA LEU A 382 15.04 -6.94 20.30
C LEU A 382 15.67 -8.26 20.76
N LYS A 383 16.31 -9.00 19.83
CA LYS A 383 17.04 -10.24 20.18
C LYS A 383 18.24 -9.97 21.09
N ALA A 384 19.01 -8.92 20.80
CA ALA A 384 20.17 -8.53 21.60
C ALA A 384 19.77 -8.08 23.01
N GLY A 385 18.62 -7.41 23.15
CA GLY A 385 18.05 -6.97 24.43
C GLY A 385 17.35 -8.06 25.26
N GLY A 386 17.36 -9.33 24.80
CA GLY A 386 16.70 -10.45 25.49
C GLY A 386 15.18 -10.44 25.43
N THR A 387 14.59 -9.53 24.67
CA THR A 387 13.14 -9.42 24.48
C THR A 387 12.75 -10.28 23.28
N ALA A 388 12.14 -11.43 23.50
CA ALA A 388 11.57 -12.21 22.40
C ALA A 388 10.47 -11.36 21.72
N PRO A 389 10.45 -11.22 20.38
CA PRO A 389 9.38 -10.53 19.72
C PRO A 389 8.07 -11.26 20.00
N ALA A 390 7.12 -10.57 20.62
CA ALA A 390 5.81 -11.12 20.91
C ALA A 390 5.06 -11.30 19.58
N HIS A 391 5.15 -12.50 19.01
CA HIS A 391 4.27 -12.92 17.91
C HIS A 391 2.96 -13.41 18.54
N GLY A 392 1.91 -12.67 18.34
CA GLY A 392 0.55 -13.15 18.55
C GLY A 392 -0.19 -12.52 19.73
N ARG A 393 -1.37 -12.07 19.41
CA ARG A 393 -2.42 -11.44 20.21
C ARG A 393 -2.06 -10.03 20.71
N ARG A 394 -2.37 -9.07 19.87
CA ARG A 394 -2.48 -7.68 20.29
C ARG A 394 -3.37 -7.58 21.51
N ARG A 395 -2.88 -6.92 22.55
CA ARG A 395 -3.77 -6.24 23.50
C ARG A 395 -4.38 -5.08 22.70
N GLU A 396 -5.67 -5.18 22.44
CA GLU A 396 -6.41 -4.06 21.87
C GLU A 396 -6.20 -2.84 22.77
N PRO A 397 -5.85 -1.67 22.20
CA PRO A 397 -5.81 -0.44 22.99
C PRO A 397 -7.19 -0.25 23.62
N GLY A 398 -7.21 0.11 24.90
CA GLY A 398 -8.47 0.27 25.65
C GLY A 398 -9.41 1.29 25.00
N ALA A 399 -10.70 1.07 25.24
CA ALA A 399 -11.84 1.73 24.62
C ALA A 399 -12.07 3.23 25.02
N ASP A 400 -11.03 3.99 25.31
CA ASP A 400 -11.16 5.43 25.63
C ASP A 400 -10.81 6.29 24.41
N HIS A 401 -11.66 6.25 23.37
CA HIS A 401 -11.61 7.25 22.32
C HIS A 401 -13.02 7.82 22.11
N THR A 402 -13.09 9.13 22.09
CA THR A 402 -14.28 9.85 21.66
C THR A 402 -14.21 10.07 20.15
N CYS A 403 -15.21 9.63 19.49
CA CYS A 403 -15.45 9.89 18.08
C CYS A 403 -15.89 11.34 17.84
#